data_dbb5872adc55ff79e570468547724d5d
#
_entry.id   dbb5872adc55ff79e570468547724d5d
#
_cell.length_a   1.000
_cell.length_b   1.000
_cell.length_c   1.000
_cell.angle_alpha   90.00
_cell.angle_beta   90.00
_cell.angle_gamma   90.00
#
_symmetry.space_group_name_H-M   'P 1'
#
loop_
_entity.id
_entity.type
_entity.pdbx_description
1 polymer ?
#
loop_
_entity_poly.entity_id
_entity_poly.type
_entity_poly.pdbx_seq_one_letter_code
_entity_poly.pdbx_strand_id
1 'polypeptide(L)'
;MFASSDSEAGHSIGEILDLKLADKSVLVTGSNRGTGQVIAEAFIAEGANVLFHSPDEPDSPQAAGGETVWGDITTDAGADQVFGQVMERAGGLDILVNNLGRATRGKWDTASITDWLDVYEINTLSVVRLVQRFAGVIPNGGRIINLGTIGSTRPNSVMPHYYAAKGALATLTVSLAKEMGPKGITVNLVSPGLIRTPEVEAQYLRRAQEAGWGDTFDEAEASITDAYFPNPLGRIATREEVADVVLYLASARASFVNGQNIRVDGGAVDIV
;
A
#
# COMPACT_ATOMS: atom_id res chain seq x y z
N MET A 1 -22.66 23.62 -48.54
CA MET A 1 -22.95 24.45 -47.33
C MET A 1 -22.85 23.50 -46.15
N PHE A 2 -21.65 23.29 -45.62
CA PHE A 2 -21.37 22.43 -44.46
C PHE A 2 -21.11 23.36 -43.29
N ALA A 3 -22.01 23.30 -42.31
CA ALA A 3 -21.84 24.01 -41.02
C ALA A 3 -20.96 23.17 -40.12
N SER A 4 -19.78 23.66 -39.81
CA SER A 4 -18.90 23.17 -38.75
C SER A 4 -19.46 23.64 -37.41
N SER A 5 -19.79 22.70 -36.53
CA SER A 5 -19.99 22.97 -35.11
C SER A 5 -18.80 22.38 -34.34
N ASP A 6 -17.70 23.10 -34.34
CA ASP A 6 -16.61 22.86 -33.41
C ASP A 6 -17.01 23.37 -32.03
N SER A 7 -17.44 22.45 -31.18
CA SER A 7 -17.49 22.71 -29.74
C SER A 7 -16.12 22.38 -29.16
N GLU A 8 -15.22 23.35 -29.20
CA GLU A 8 -13.99 23.32 -28.40
C GLU A 8 -14.37 23.27 -26.90
N ALA A 9 -14.31 22.10 -26.31
CA ALA A 9 -14.22 21.97 -24.87
C ALA A 9 -12.84 22.45 -24.45
N GLY A 10 -12.71 23.76 -24.22
CA GLY A 10 -11.52 24.38 -23.68
C GLY A 10 -11.22 23.79 -22.29
N HIS A 11 -10.22 22.94 -22.20
CA HIS A 11 -9.65 22.57 -20.91
C HIS A 11 -8.95 23.80 -20.36
N SER A 12 -9.53 24.39 -19.32
CA SER A 12 -8.94 25.46 -18.54
C SER A 12 -7.61 24.95 -17.94
N ILE A 13 -6.50 25.56 -18.39
CA ILE A 13 -5.17 25.33 -17.80
C ILE A 13 -5.20 26.03 -16.42
N GLY A 14 -5.69 25.35 -15.39
CA GLY A 14 -5.83 25.90 -14.05
C GLY A 14 -6.72 25.09 -13.12
N GLU A 15 -7.33 24.01 -13.59
CA GLU A 15 -8.03 23.08 -12.69
C GLU A 15 -6.99 22.33 -11.84
N ILE A 16 -7.06 22.50 -10.54
CA ILE A 16 -6.36 21.65 -9.56
C ILE A 16 -6.63 20.21 -9.95
N LEU A 17 -5.59 19.37 -9.94
CA LEU A 17 -5.69 17.95 -10.28
C LEU A 17 -6.63 17.24 -9.30
N ASP A 18 -7.91 17.17 -9.65
CA ASP A 18 -8.92 16.45 -8.87
C ASP A 18 -8.75 14.94 -9.07
N LEU A 19 -8.47 14.20 -7.99
CA LEU A 19 -8.35 12.75 -7.98
C LEU A 19 -9.71 12.05 -7.99
N LYS A 20 -10.80 12.77 -7.72
CA LYS A 20 -12.17 12.24 -7.63
C LYS A 20 -12.31 11.10 -6.62
N LEU A 21 -11.74 11.31 -5.45
CA LEU A 21 -11.79 10.39 -4.31
C LEU A 21 -12.85 10.78 -3.27
N ALA A 22 -13.43 11.99 -3.38
CA ALA A 22 -14.50 12.44 -2.49
C ALA A 22 -15.66 11.44 -2.47
N ASP A 23 -16.20 11.19 -1.28
CA ASP A 23 -17.29 10.26 -0.97
C ASP A 23 -17.02 8.78 -1.28
N LYS A 24 -15.81 8.39 -1.70
CA LYS A 24 -15.43 6.99 -1.92
C LYS A 24 -15.28 6.24 -0.61
N SER A 25 -15.87 5.04 -0.52
CA SER A 25 -15.68 4.13 0.61
C SER A 25 -14.35 3.40 0.45
N VAL A 26 -13.42 3.61 1.38
CA VAL A 26 -12.04 3.10 1.32
C VAL A 26 -11.71 2.27 2.55
N LEU A 27 -11.29 1.03 2.36
CA LEU A 27 -10.67 0.22 3.42
C LEU A 27 -9.16 0.18 3.25
N VAL A 28 -8.43 0.58 4.29
CA VAL A 28 -6.97 0.45 4.33
C VAL A 28 -6.59 -0.55 5.43
N THR A 29 -6.03 -1.70 5.06
CA THR A 29 -5.69 -2.72 6.05
C THR A 29 -4.41 -2.39 6.82
N GLY A 30 -4.38 -2.67 8.14
CA GLY A 30 -3.24 -2.34 9.01
C GLY A 30 -2.96 -0.85 9.07
N SER A 31 -4.01 -0.04 9.11
CA SER A 31 -3.93 1.43 9.10
C SER A 31 -4.07 2.07 10.48
N ASN A 32 -4.12 1.27 11.54
CA ASN A 32 -4.09 1.79 12.91
C ASN A 32 -2.75 2.46 13.27
N ARG A 33 -1.72 2.34 12.44
CA ARG A 33 -0.39 2.94 12.62
C ARG A 33 0.44 2.93 11.32
N GLY A 34 1.61 3.59 11.37
CA GLY A 34 2.66 3.47 10.35
C GLY A 34 2.27 4.01 8.98
N THR A 35 2.72 3.36 7.92
CA THR A 35 2.44 3.77 6.53
C THR A 35 0.96 3.65 6.20
N GLY A 36 0.27 2.62 6.70
CA GLY A 36 -1.17 2.44 6.49
C GLY A 36 -1.99 3.59 7.06
N GLN A 37 -1.61 4.12 8.22
CA GLN A 37 -2.26 5.28 8.82
C GLN A 37 -2.10 6.52 7.91
N VAL A 38 -0.89 6.81 7.44
CA VAL A 38 -0.64 7.96 6.54
C VAL A 38 -1.42 7.81 5.23
N ILE A 39 -1.51 6.61 4.67
CA ILE A 39 -2.35 6.34 3.49
C ILE A 39 -3.83 6.64 3.79
N ALA A 40 -4.35 6.17 4.91
CA ALA A 40 -5.74 6.38 5.31
C ALA A 40 -6.04 7.88 5.53
N GLU A 41 -5.16 8.59 6.23
CA GLU A 41 -5.26 10.04 6.45
C GLU A 41 -5.20 10.83 5.14
N ALA A 42 -4.37 10.42 4.18
CA ALA A 42 -4.31 11.03 2.87
C ALA A 42 -5.63 10.86 2.08
N PHE A 43 -6.30 9.70 2.17
CA PHE A 43 -7.64 9.52 1.61
C PHE A 43 -8.69 10.43 2.26
N ILE A 44 -8.62 10.63 3.59
CA ILE A 44 -9.52 11.57 4.30
C ILE A 44 -9.30 12.99 3.78
N ALA A 45 -8.06 13.42 3.57
CA ALA A 45 -7.74 14.73 3.04
C ALA A 45 -8.32 14.97 1.63
N GLU A 46 -8.49 13.92 0.83
CA GLU A 46 -9.18 13.92 -0.46
C GLU A 46 -10.72 13.78 -0.35
N GLY A 47 -11.27 13.79 0.85
CA GLY A 47 -12.71 13.73 1.11
C GLY A 47 -13.33 12.33 1.04
N ALA A 48 -12.54 11.27 1.12
CA ALA A 48 -13.03 9.89 1.12
C ALA A 48 -13.59 9.47 2.49
N ASN A 49 -14.53 8.51 2.48
CA ASN A 49 -15.04 7.84 3.67
C ASN A 49 -14.14 6.65 4.00
N VAL A 50 -13.26 6.82 4.99
CA VAL A 50 -12.20 5.85 5.28
C VAL A 50 -12.54 4.96 6.45
N LEU A 51 -12.35 3.66 6.24
CA LEU A 51 -12.40 2.62 7.26
C LEU A 51 -10.94 2.22 7.59
N PHE A 52 -10.51 2.57 8.78
CA PHE A 52 -9.23 2.11 9.33
C PHE A 52 -9.36 0.66 9.79
N HIS A 53 -8.32 -0.13 9.58
CA HIS A 53 -8.32 -1.52 10.03
C HIS A 53 -7.23 -1.78 11.07
N SER A 54 -7.62 -2.46 12.15
CA SER A 54 -6.73 -3.04 13.16
C SER A 54 -6.96 -4.56 13.27
N PRO A 55 -5.92 -5.39 13.55
CA PRO A 55 -6.14 -6.80 13.88
C PRO A 55 -7.00 -7.01 15.12
N ASP A 56 -6.85 -6.14 16.12
CA ASP A 56 -7.56 -6.18 17.38
C ASP A 56 -8.52 -4.99 17.51
N GLU A 57 -9.56 -5.15 18.36
CA GLU A 57 -10.47 -4.05 18.69
C GLU A 57 -9.68 -2.90 19.34
N PRO A 58 -9.78 -1.68 18.84
CA PRO A 58 -9.03 -0.57 19.38
C PRO A 58 -9.66 -0.02 20.67
N ASP A 59 -8.84 0.35 21.64
CA ASP A 59 -9.28 0.98 22.90
C ASP A 59 -9.90 2.39 22.67
N SER A 60 -9.61 3.03 21.54
CA SER A 60 -10.09 4.38 21.21
C SER A 60 -10.26 4.59 19.71
N PRO A 61 -11.18 5.49 19.28
CA PRO A 61 -11.33 5.87 17.87
C PRO A 61 -10.05 6.48 17.28
N GLN A 62 -9.92 6.42 15.95
CA GLN A 62 -8.84 7.09 15.23
C GLN A 62 -8.96 8.62 15.32
N ALA A 63 -7.85 9.29 15.58
CA ALA A 63 -7.81 10.76 15.74
C ALA A 63 -8.15 11.52 14.45
N ALA A 64 -7.93 10.93 13.29
CA ALA A 64 -8.14 11.54 11.97
C ALA A 64 -9.62 11.57 11.49
N GLY A 65 -10.57 11.02 12.27
CA GLY A 65 -11.99 11.15 11.97
C GLY A 65 -12.60 10.09 11.03
N GLY A 66 -11.87 9.00 10.73
CA GLY A 66 -12.44 7.83 10.04
C GLY A 66 -13.07 6.83 11.02
N GLU A 67 -13.80 5.86 10.49
CA GLU A 67 -14.30 4.75 11.27
C GLU A 67 -13.26 3.63 11.38
N THR A 68 -13.31 2.82 12.46
CA THR A 68 -12.41 1.68 12.61
C THR A 68 -13.16 0.37 12.51
N VAL A 69 -12.63 -0.54 11.71
CA VAL A 69 -13.04 -1.95 11.66
C VAL A 69 -11.90 -2.81 12.19
N TRP A 70 -12.21 -3.95 12.80
CA TRP A 70 -11.18 -4.81 13.38
C TRP A 70 -11.46 -6.30 13.15
N GLY A 71 -10.40 -7.07 13.15
CA GLY A 71 -10.41 -8.52 12.99
C GLY A 71 -9.07 -9.00 12.43
N ASP A 72 -8.60 -10.15 12.89
CA ASP A 72 -7.38 -10.76 12.38
C ASP A 72 -7.61 -11.36 10.98
N ILE A 73 -7.28 -10.60 9.93
CA ILE A 73 -7.48 -11.02 8.55
C ILE A 73 -6.51 -12.13 8.08
N THR A 74 -5.64 -12.62 8.95
CA THR A 74 -4.89 -13.87 8.71
C THR A 74 -5.77 -15.10 8.97
N THR A 75 -6.97 -14.92 9.48
CA THR A 75 -7.98 -15.98 9.69
C THR A 75 -9.24 -15.70 8.89
N ASP A 76 -9.99 -16.75 8.55
CA ASP A 76 -11.27 -16.60 7.86
C ASP A 76 -12.30 -15.86 8.73
N ALA A 77 -12.35 -16.20 10.02
CA ALA A 77 -13.27 -15.57 10.97
C ALA A 77 -13.01 -14.04 11.11
N GLY A 78 -11.74 -13.65 11.21
CA GLY A 78 -11.39 -12.22 11.27
C GLY A 78 -11.66 -11.48 9.96
N ALA A 79 -11.43 -12.13 8.81
CA ALA A 79 -11.78 -11.55 7.52
C ALA A 79 -13.30 -11.43 7.33
N ASP A 80 -14.11 -12.39 7.80
CA ASP A 80 -15.58 -12.31 7.82
C ASP A 80 -16.06 -11.18 8.73
N GLN A 81 -15.43 -11.02 9.89
CA GLN A 81 -15.72 -9.95 10.83
C GLN A 81 -15.46 -8.56 10.21
N VAL A 82 -14.31 -8.37 9.57
CA VAL A 82 -13.97 -7.11 8.86
C VAL A 82 -14.96 -6.85 7.74
N PHE A 83 -15.29 -7.86 6.92
CA PHE A 83 -16.26 -7.72 5.85
C PHE A 83 -17.63 -7.28 6.39
N GLY A 84 -18.14 -7.94 7.43
CA GLY A 84 -19.42 -7.60 8.05
C GLY A 84 -19.46 -6.15 8.54
N GLN A 85 -18.41 -5.70 9.24
CA GLN A 85 -18.32 -4.33 9.76
C GLN A 85 -18.25 -3.29 8.61
N VAL A 86 -17.52 -3.56 7.52
CA VAL A 86 -17.46 -2.67 6.34
C VAL A 86 -18.84 -2.55 5.70
N MET A 87 -19.56 -3.66 5.51
CA MET A 87 -20.90 -3.65 4.93
C MET A 87 -21.91 -2.94 5.82
N GLU A 88 -21.82 -3.11 7.13
CA GLU A 88 -22.70 -2.43 8.11
C GLU A 88 -22.49 -0.91 8.12
N ARG A 89 -21.22 -0.45 8.09
CA ARG A 89 -20.86 0.97 8.26
C ARG A 89 -20.94 1.76 6.96
N ALA A 90 -20.41 1.19 5.87
CA ALA A 90 -20.30 1.88 4.58
C ALA A 90 -21.30 1.39 3.52
N GLY A 91 -21.99 0.27 3.74
CA GLY A 91 -22.93 -0.31 2.76
C GLY A 91 -22.28 -0.89 1.51
N GLY A 92 -20.96 -0.78 1.37
CA GLY A 92 -20.17 -1.23 0.22
C GLY A 92 -18.72 -0.74 0.30
N LEU A 93 -17.92 -1.08 -0.72
CA LEU A 93 -16.52 -0.70 -0.77
C LEU A 93 -16.12 -0.31 -2.19
N ASP A 94 -15.65 0.92 -2.40
CA ASP A 94 -15.11 1.37 -3.69
C ASP A 94 -13.64 1.00 -3.86
N ILE A 95 -12.85 1.13 -2.79
CA ILE A 95 -11.40 1.02 -2.83
C ILE A 95 -10.90 0.12 -1.70
N LEU A 96 -10.15 -0.93 -2.06
CA LEU A 96 -9.46 -1.80 -1.12
C LEU A 96 -7.95 -1.57 -1.20
N VAL A 97 -7.34 -1.10 -0.10
CA VAL A 97 -5.88 -0.98 0.03
C VAL A 97 -5.36 -2.07 0.97
N ASN A 98 -4.72 -3.08 0.41
CA ASN A 98 -4.10 -4.18 1.14
C ASN A 98 -2.69 -3.76 1.59
N ASN A 99 -2.64 -3.04 2.71
CA ASN A 99 -1.38 -2.55 3.29
C ASN A 99 -0.85 -3.47 4.41
N LEU A 100 -1.72 -4.20 5.13
CA LEU A 100 -1.27 -5.07 6.21
C LEU A 100 -0.17 -6.02 5.73
N GLY A 101 0.92 -6.07 6.49
CA GLY A 101 2.04 -6.96 6.21
C GLY A 101 3.12 -6.82 7.27
N ARG A 102 4.01 -7.79 7.30
CA ARG A 102 5.10 -7.83 8.28
C ARG A 102 6.37 -8.37 7.65
N ALA A 103 7.46 -7.59 7.75
CA ALA A 103 8.80 -8.02 7.42
C ALA A 103 9.45 -8.65 8.65
N THR A 104 9.50 -9.96 8.71
CA THR A 104 10.17 -10.71 9.78
C THR A 104 11.61 -11.02 9.36
N ARG A 105 12.57 -10.77 10.23
CA ARG A 105 13.97 -11.12 9.97
C ARG A 105 14.16 -12.63 10.09
N GLY A 106 14.97 -13.19 9.21
CA GLY A 106 15.35 -14.60 9.22
C GLY A 106 16.28 -14.87 8.04
N LYS A 107 17.11 -15.91 8.14
CA LYS A 107 18.00 -16.36 7.07
C LYS A 107 17.57 -17.75 6.62
N TRP A 108 18.19 -18.25 5.56
CA TRP A 108 17.92 -19.58 5.02
C TRP A 108 18.15 -20.72 6.04
N ASP A 109 19.13 -20.53 6.93
CA ASP A 109 19.52 -21.50 7.96
C ASP A 109 18.77 -21.34 9.29
N THR A 110 18.04 -20.23 9.49
CA THR A 110 17.40 -19.91 10.77
C THR A 110 15.87 -19.80 10.68
N ALA A 111 15.30 -19.49 9.51
CA ALA A 111 13.86 -19.42 9.34
C ALA A 111 13.24 -20.82 9.30
N SER A 112 12.38 -21.13 10.28
CA SER A 112 11.63 -22.39 10.32
C SER A 112 10.53 -22.42 9.24
N ILE A 113 10.00 -23.60 8.93
CA ILE A 113 8.84 -23.74 8.05
C ILE A 113 7.62 -22.97 8.58
N THR A 114 7.45 -22.90 9.89
CA THR A 114 6.40 -22.10 10.53
C THR A 114 6.59 -20.61 10.24
N ASP A 115 7.83 -20.07 10.33
CA ASP A 115 8.10 -18.67 9.96
C ASP A 115 7.75 -18.38 8.50
N TRP A 116 8.04 -19.33 7.58
CA TRP A 116 7.65 -19.22 6.18
C TRP A 116 6.13 -19.17 6.00
N LEU A 117 5.38 -20.04 6.68
CA LEU A 117 3.93 -20.09 6.61
C LEU A 117 3.31 -18.82 7.20
N ASP A 118 3.76 -18.37 8.37
CA ASP A 118 3.25 -17.17 9.03
C ASP A 118 3.48 -15.91 8.19
N VAL A 119 4.66 -15.80 7.58
CA VAL A 119 4.98 -14.66 6.72
C VAL A 119 4.17 -14.71 5.42
N TYR A 120 3.95 -15.88 4.85
CA TYR A 120 3.10 -16.04 3.67
C TYR A 120 1.63 -15.72 4.00
N GLU A 121 1.16 -16.16 5.16
CA GLU A 121 -0.19 -15.92 5.66
C GLU A 121 -0.49 -14.42 5.74
N ILE A 122 0.33 -13.66 6.48
CA ILE A 122 0.07 -12.24 6.70
C ILE A 122 0.32 -11.36 5.47
N ASN A 123 1.25 -11.73 4.57
CA ASN A 123 1.63 -10.87 3.44
C ASN A 123 0.94 -11.22 2.12
N THR A 124 0.31 -12.40 2.03
CA THR A 124 -0.27 -12.89 0.77
C THR A 124 -1.69 -13.44 0.97
N LEU A 125 -1.89 -14.41 1.86
CA LEU A 125 -3.20 -15.05 2.02
C LEU A 125 -4.23 -14.14 2.69
N SER A 126 -3.82 -13.24 3.56
CA SER A 126 -4.70 -12.18 4.10
C SER A 126 -5.34 -11.35 2.98
N VAL A 127 -4.56 -11.00 1.95
CA VAL A 127 -5.07 -10.31 0.75
C VAL A 127 -6.07 -11.18 -0.01
N VAL A 128 -5.77 -12.47 -0.20
CA VAL A 128 -6.67 -13.41 -0.88
C VAL A 128 -8.01 -13.48 -0.15
N ARG A 129 -8.01 -13.60 1.19
CA ARG A 129 -9.25 -13.67 1.99
C ARG A 129 -10.13 -12.44 1.81
N LEU A 130 -9.54 -11.24 1.88
CA LEU A 130 -10.32 -10.02 1.68
C LEU A 130 -10.83 -9.87 0.25
N VAL A 131 -10.00 -10.17 -0.74
CA VAL A 131 -10.43 -10.12 -2.15
C VAL A 131 -11.60 -11.08 -2.41
N GLN A 132 -11.56 -12.30 -1.89
CA GLN A 132 -12.66 -13.25 -2.05
C GLN A 132 -13.98 -12.75 -1.47
N ARG A 133 -13.95 -11.93 -0.43
CA ARG A 133 -15.14 -11.35 0.21
C ARG A 133 -15.62 -10.10 -0.51
N PHE A 134 -14.69 -9.21 -0.86
CA PHE A 134 -15.03 -7.91 -1.43
C PHE A 134 -15.21 -7.89 -2.96
N ALA A 135 -14.66 -8.86 -3.72
CA ALA A 135 -14.71 -8.87 -5.19
C ALA A 135 -16.14 -8.86 -5.80
N GLY A 136 -17.13 -9.29 -5.01
CA GLY A 136 -18.54 -9.28 -5.42
C GLY A 136 -19.28 -7.99 -5.10
N VAL A 137 -18.74 -7.14 -4.24
CA VAL A 137 -19.39 -5.90 -3.76
C VAL A 137 -18.68 -4.63 -4.22
N ILE A 138 -17.42 -4.73 -4.66
CA ILE A 138 -16.70 -3.60 -5.28
C ILE A 138 -17.36 -3.28 -6.62
N PRO A 139 -17.83 -2.03 -6.84
CA PRO A 139 -18.54 -1.65 -8.05
C PRO A 139 -17.62 -1.52 -9.28
N ASN A 140 -18.25 -1.35 -10.46
CA ASN A 140 -17.53 -0.90 -11.66
C ASN A 140 -16.85 0.45 -11.38
N GLY A 141 -15.60 0.57 -11.79
CA GLY A 141 -14.76 1.73 -11.46
C GLY A 141 -14.03 1.62 -10.12
N GLY A 142 -14.23 0.51 -9.39
CA GLY A 142 -13.52 0.26 -8.13
C GLY A 142 -12.02 0.01 -8.28
N ARG A 143 -11.30 -0.01 -7.18
CA ARG A 143 -9.83 -0.12 -7.14
C ARG A 143 -9.37 -1.11 -6.07
N ILE A 144 -8.36 -1.90 -6.40
CA ILE A 144 -7.63 -2.72 -5.44
C ILE A 144 -6.15 -2.36 -5.55
N ILE A 145 -5.56 -1.90 -4.46
CA ILE A 145 -4.15 -1.54 -4.38
C ILE A 145 -3.47 -2.43 -3.35
N ASN A 146 -2.44 -3.16 -3.77
CA ASN A 146 -1.65 -4.01 -2.91
C ASN A 146 -0.32 -3.32 -2.55
N LEU A 147 0.11 -3.38 -1.28
CA LEU A 147 1.43 -2.91 -0.86
C LEU A 147 2.46 -4.04 -0.95
N GLY A 148 3.37 -3.89 -1.88
CA GLY A 148 4.50 -4.77 -2.13
C GLY A 148 5.80 -4.30 -1.46
N THR A 149 6.91 -4.63 -2.11
CA THR A 149 8.26 -4.16 -1.80
C THR A 149 9.14 -4.34 -3.02
N ILE A 150 10.15 -3.49 -3.21
CA ILE A 150 11.19 -3.73 -4.23
C ILE A 150 11.95 -5.04 -3.99
N GLY A 151 11.94 -5.56 -2.75
CA GLY A 151 12.53 -6.86 -2.43
C GLY A 151 11.88 -8.05 -3.15
N SER A 152 10.67 -7.90 -3.73
CA SER A 152 10.06 -8.91 -4.60
C SER A 152 10.78 -9.05 -5.96
N THR A 153 11.48 -8.01 -6.42
CA THR A 153 12.23 -7.97 -7.67
C THR A 153 13.74 -7.99 -7.46
N ARG A 154 14.21 -7.51 -6.31
CA ARG A 154 15.62 -7.49 -5.89
C ARG A 154 15.79 -8.11 -4.50
N PRO A 155 15.54 -9.43 -4.36
CA PRO A 155 15.64 -10.11 -3.07
C PRO A 155 17.10 -10.21 -2.62
N ASN A 156 17.31 -10.18 -1.32
CA ASN A 156 18.62 -10.50 -0.72
C ASN A 156 18.53 -11.76 0.17
N SER A 157 19.61 -12.18 0.77
CA SER A 157 19.68 -13.40 1.59
C SER A 157 19.09 -13.23 3.00
N VAL A 158 18.76 -12.01 3.39
CA VAL A 158 18.11 -11.70 4.67
C VAL A 158 16.61 -11.57 4.40
N MET A 159 15.76 -12.28 5.15
CA MET A 159 14.30 -12.32 4.99
C MET A 159 13.81 -13.00 3.68
N PRO A 160 14.36 -14.16 3.27
CA PRO A 160 13.97 -14.82 2.01
C PRO A 160 12.48 -15.15 1.96
N HIS A 161 11.88 -15.58 3.07
CA HIS A 161 10.46 -15.87 3.22
C HIS A 161 9.58 -14.63 2.98
N TYR A 162 9.98 -13.45 3.44
CA TYR A 162 9.26 -12.20 3.20
C TYR A 162 9.27 -11.81 1.72
N TYR A 163 10.45 -11.89 1.08
CA TYR A 163 10.54 -11.57 -0.34
C TYR A 163 9.79 -12.57 -1.22
N ALA A 164 9.80 -13.86 -0.85
CA ALA A 164 9.02 -14.88 -1.54
C ALA A 164 7.50 -14.60 -1.42
N ALA A 165 7.00 -14.27 -0.21
CA ALA A 165 5.60 -13.92 -0.01
C ALA A 165 5.19 -12.66 -0.80
N LYS A 166 6.02 -11.61 -0.78
CA LYS A 166 5.74 -10.39 -1.56
C LYS A 166 5.91 -10.59 -3.07
N GLY A 167 6.77 -11.51 -3.50
CA GLY A 167 6.86 -11.96 -4.90
C GLY A 167 5.59 -12.68 -5.35
N ALA A 168 5.04 -13.55 -4.50
CA ALA A 168 3.74 -14.19 -4.74
C ALA A 168 2.61 -13.14 -4.83
N LEU A 169 2.59 -12.12 -3.96
CA LEU A 169 1.64 -11.01 -4.02
C LEU A 169 1.75 -10.23 -5.35
N ALA A 170 2.96 -10.01 -5.85
CA ALA A 170 3.16 -9.34 -7.15
C ALA A 170 2.55 -10.14 -8.29
N THR A 171 2.77 -11.47 -8.33
CA THR A 171 2.17 -12.37 -9.33
C THR A 171 0.64 -12.43 -9.19
N LEU A 172 0.14 -12.53 -7.96
CA LEU A 172 -1.29 -12.53 -7.64
C LEU A 172 -1.96 -11.25 -8.14
N THR A 173 -1.32 -10.10 -7.99
CA THR A 173 -1.84 -8.81 -8.46
C THR A 173 -2.13 -8.83 -9.96
N VAL A 174 -1.21 -9.36 -10.77
CA VAL A 174 -1.40 -9.49 -12.23
C VAL A 174 -2.53 -10.45 -12.59
N SER A 175 -2.62 -11.58 -11.88
CA SER A 175 -3.70 -12.56 -12.07
C SER A 175 -5.06 -11.94 -11.73
N LEU A 176 -5.15 -11.27 -10.58
CA LEU A 176 -6.38 -10.62 -10.12
C LEU A 176 -6.79 -9.45 -11.04
N ALA A 177 -5.84 -8.70 -11.58
CA ALA A 177 -6.13 -7.63 -12.55
C ALA A 177 -6.83 -8.16 -13.82
N LYS A 178 -6.51 -9.37 -14.24
CA LYS A 178 -7.19 -10.06 -15.38
C LYS A 178 -8.59 -10.50 -15.00
N GLU A 179 -8.79 -11.03 -13.80
CA GLU A 179 -10.10 -11.46 -13.29
C GLU A 179 -11.06 -10.30 -13.08
N MET A 180 -10.55 -9.20 -12.50
CA MET A 180 -11.37 -8.05 -12.12
C MET A 180 -11.56 -7.02 -13.26
N GLY A 181 -10.67 -7.03 -14.25
CA GLY A 181 -10.72 -6.09 -15.38
C GLY A 181 -12.05 -6.09 -16.15
N PRO A 182 -12.65 -7.25 -16.49
CA PRO A 182 -13.98 -7.29 -17.12
C PRO A 182 -15.10 -6.66 -16.30
N LYS A 183 -14.91 -6.50 -14.99
CA LYS A 183 -15.82 -5.81 -14.07
C LYS A 183 -15.54 -4.31 -13.96
N GLY A 184 -14.57 -3.79 -14.73
CA GLY A 184 -14.13 -2.39 -14.65
C GLY A 184 -13.31 -2.03 -13.41
N ILE A 185 -12.79 -3.01 -12.67
CA ILE A 185 -12.00 -2.83 -11.46
C ILE A 185 -10.51 -2.97 -11.81
N THR A 186 -9.69 -1.98 -11.45
CA THR A 186 -8.24 -2.10 -11.63
C THR A 186 -7.57 -2.63 -10.36
N VAL A 187 -6.51 -3.42 -10.56
CA VAL A 187 -5.71 -4.00 -9.48
C VAL A 187 -4.24 -3.72 -9.74
N ASN A 188 -3.59 -3.01 -8.83
CA ASN A 188 -2.19 -2.62 -8.97
C ASN A 188 -1.40 -2.88 -7.68
N LEU A 189 -0.07 -2.93 -7.82
CA LEU A 189 0.88 -3.09 -6.72
C LEU A 189 1.73 -1.83 -6.60
N VAL A 190 1.88 -1.32 -5.39
CA VAL A 190 2.89 -0.29 -5.06
C VAL A 190 4.02 -0.98 -4.31
N SER A 191 5.23 -0.87 -4.81
CA SER A 191 6.44 -1.50 -4.25
C SER A 191 7.43 -0.44 -3.76
N PRO A 192 7.34 -0.05 -2.48
CA PRO A 192 8.30 0.88 -1.90
C PRO A 192 9.69 0.26 -1.76
N GLY A 193 10.72 1.13 -1.78
CA GLY A 193 12.01 0.87 -1.19
C GLY A 193 11.95 0.88 0.34
N LEU A 194 13.02 1.34 0.99
CA LEU A 194 12.94 1.62 2.43
C LEU A 194 12.07 2.86 2.63
N ILE A 195 11.17 2.78 3.62
CA ILE A 195 10.28 3.88 4.02
C ILE A 195 10.79 4.45 5.35
N ARG A 196 10.86 5.76 5.46
CA ARG A 196 11.23 6.48 6.68
C ARG A 196 10.07 6.39 7.69
N THR A 197 10.19 5.43 8.61
CA THR A 197 9.27 5.27 9.75
C THR A 197 10.03 5.51 11.05
N PRO A 198 9.36 5.83 12.18
CA PRO A 198 10.03 6.00 13.46
C PRO A 198 10.92 4.81 13.86
N GLU A 199 10.51 3.58 13.53
CA GLU A 199 11.29 2.37 13.81
C GLU A 199 12.55 2.29 12.93
N VAL A 200 12.44 2.68 11.65
CA VAL A 200 13.57 2.75 10.71
C VAL A 200 14.55 3.82 11.17
N GLU A 201 14.06 5.03 11.50
CA GLU A 201 14.89 6.10 12.04
C GLU A 201 15.65 5.65 13.30
N ALA A 202 14.95 5.14 14.30
CA ALA A 202 15.57 4.67 15.54
C ALA A 202 16.58 3.55 15.33
N GLN A 203 16.32 2.64 14.38
CA GLN A 203 17.23 1.53 14.08
C GLN A 203 18.53 1.99 13.42
N TYR A 204 18.42 2.88 12.42
CA TYR A 204 19.59 3.30 11.64
C TYR A 204 20.34 4.46 12.26
N LEU A 205 19.69 5.33 13.04
CA LEU A 205 20.35 6.41 13.78
C LEU A 205 21.39 5.86 14.76
N ARG A 206 21.08 4.79 15.50
CA ARG A 206 22.09 4.16 16.40
C ARG A 206 23.35 3.72 15.66
N ARG A 207 23.19 3.10 14.47
CA ARG A 207 24.31 2.69 13.65
C ARG A 207 25.09 3.87 13.07
N ALA A 208 24.39 4.94 12.71
CA ALA A 208 24.98 6.14 12.20
C ALA A 208 25.83 6.85 13.27
N GLN A 209 25.33 6.93 14.50
CA GLN A 209 26.07 7.47 15.65
C GLN A 209 27.33 6.65 15.96
N GLU A 210 27.22 5.30 15.97
CA GLU A 210 28.36 4.41 16.14
C GLU A 210 29.42 4.57 15.03
N ALA A 211 28.98 4.91 13.80
CA ALA A 211 29.86 5.14 12.65
C ALA A 211 30.35 6.61 12.52
N GLY A 212 29.88 7.51 13.38
CA GLY A 212 30.24 8.94 13.33
C GLY A 212 29.66 9.71 12.14
N TRP A 213 28.48 9.28 11.63
CA TRP A 213 27.82 9.92 10.47
C TRP A 213 26.93 11.09 10.83
N GLY A 214 26.61 11.32 12.11
CA GLY A 214 25.80 12.40 12.63
C GLY A 214 25.04 12.00 13.89
N ASP A 215 24.51 13.01 14.60
CA ASP A 215 23.76 12.83 15.84
C ASP A 215 22.24 12.76 15.60
N THR A 216 21.79 13.26 14.47
CA THR A 216 20.39 13.21 14.02
C THR A 216 20.23 12.37 12.77
N PHE A 217 19.01 11.89 12.50
CA PHE A 217 18.75 11.11 11.31
C PHE A 217 18.97 11.94 10.03
N ASP A 218 18.57 13.21 10.03
CA ASP A 218 18.71 14.10 8.87
C ASP A 218 20.18 14.34 8.51
N GLU A 219 21.07 14.49 9.50
CA GLU A 219 22.50 14.62 9.28
C GLU A 219 23.12 13.33 8.71
N ALA A 220 22.61 12.17 9.12
CA ALA A 220 23.14 10.87 8.76
C ALA A 220 22.46 10.24 7.53
N GLU A 221 21.33 10.77 7.06
CA GLU A 221 20.47 10.13 6.06
C GLU A 221 21.22 9.75 4.76
N ALA A 222 22.04 10.66 4.25
CA ALA A 222 22.81 10.39 3.02
C ALA A 222 23.79 9.21 3.22
N SER A 223 24.50 9.16 4.36
CA SER A 223 25.42 8.08 4.68
C SER A 223 24.71 6.76 4.94
N ILE A 224 23.56 6.79 5.63
CA ILE A 224 22.71 5.63 5.85
C ILE A 224 22.22 5.08 4.50
N THR A 225 21.78 5.97 3.62
CA THR A 225 21.27 5.60 2.29
C THR A 225 22.35 4.95 1.45
N ASP A 226 23.52 5.56 1.36
CA ASP A 226 24.66 5.03 0.60
C ASP A 226 25.10 3.65 1.12
N ALA A 227 25.19 3.49 2.44
CA ALA A 227 25.65 2.25 3.06
C ALA A 227 24.65 1.09 3.01
N TYR A 228 23.34 1.36 3.12
CA TYR A 228 22.34 0.31 3.32
C TYR A 228 21.28 0.22 2.24
N PHE A 229 20.97 1.32 1.55
CA PHE A 229 19.85 1.42 0.59
C PHE A 229 20.19 2.33 -0.58
N PRO A 230 21.33 2.11 -1.25
CA PRO A 230 21.78 3.01 -2.30
C PRO A 230 20.72 3.19 -3.39
N ASN A 231 20.43 4.46 -3.68
CA ASN A 231 19.53 4.86 -4.74
C ASN A 231 19.96 6.23 -5.32
N PRO A 232 19.63 6.53 -6.59
CA PRO A 232 20.04 7.78 -7.24
C PRO A 232 19.57 9.07 -6.55
N LEU A 233 18.46 9.05 -5.79
CA LEU A 233 17.98 10.23 -5.06
C LEU A 233 18.74 10.48 -3.75
N GLY A 234 19.55 9.53 -3.27
CA GLY A 234 20.41 9.68 -2.10
C GLY A 234 19.69 9.85 -0.77
N ARG A 235 18.41 9.46 -0.68
CA ARG A 235 17.58 9.55 0.53
C ARG A 235 16.58 8.40 0.63
N ILE A 236 15.92 8.31 1.77
CA ILE A 236 14.88 7.32 2.03
C ILE A 236 13.51 7.93 1.70
N ALA A 237 12.59 7.14 1.14
CA ALA A 237 11.24 7.60 0.83
C ALA A 237 10.44 7.92 2.09
N THR A 238 9.65 8.98 2.07
CA THR A 238 8.70 9.26 3.14
C THR A 238 7.44 8.39 3.01
N ARG A 239 6.63 8.33 4.05
CA ARG A 239 5.35 7.59 4.02
C ARG A 239 4.35 8.28 3.10
N GLU A 240 4.39 9.60 3.05
CA GLU A 240 3.56 10.45 2.21
C GLU A 240 3.83 10.20 0.72
N GLU A 241 5.09 10.06 0.30
CA GLU A 241 5.44 9.73 -1.09
C GLU A 241 4.88 8.36 -1.54
N VAL A 242 4.76 7.42 -0.62
CA VAL A 242 4.09 6.13 -0.88
C VAL A 242 2.57 6.32 -0.96
N ALA A 243 1.99 7.13 -0.04
CA ALA A 243 0.57 7.42 -0.04
C ALA A 243 0.12 8.13 -1.33
N ASP A 244 0.89 9.09 -1.83
CA ASP A 244 0.59 9.82 -3.08
C ASP A 244 0.44 8.88 -4.27
N VAL A 245 1.30 7.87 -4.38
CA VAL A 245 1.20 6.86 -5.46
C VAL A 245 -0.02 5.97 -5.26
N VAL A 246 -0.37 5.61 -4.02
CA VAL A 246 -1.59 4.85 -3.71
C VAL A 246 -2.83 5.65 -4.09
N LEU A 247 -2.91 6.94 -3.73
CA LEU A 247 -4.01 7.83 -4.08
C LEU A 247 -4.15 7.98 -5.60
N TYR A 248 -3.03 8.19 -6.32
CA TYR A 248 -3.05 8.23 -7.78
C TYR A 248 -3.65 6.96 -8.38
N LEU A 249 -3.19 5.78 -7.97
CA LEU A 249 -3.70 4.50 -8.48
C LEU A 249 -5.16 4.25 -8.09
N ALA A 250 -5.61 4.76 -6.95
CA ALA A 250 -6.99 4.71 -6.49
C ALA A 250 -7.91 5.67 -7.27
N SER A 251 -7.36 6.68 -7.89
CA SER A 251 -8.08 7.77 -8.53
C SER A 251 -8.71 7.39 -9.87
N ALA A 252 -9.63 8.23 -10.35
CA ALA A 252 -10.16 8.14 -11.70
C ALA A 252 -9.09 8.41 -12.78
N ARG A 253 -7.98 9.07 -12.42
CA ARG A 253 -6.87 9.38 -13.34
C ARG A 253 -6.05 8.15 -13.73
N ALA A 254 -6.07 7.09 -12.91
CA ALA A 254 -5.39 5.82 -13.19
C ALA A 254 -6.32 4.75 -13.80
N SER A 255 -7.45 5.13 -14.41
CA SER A 255 -8.48 4.19 -14.89
C SER A 255 -7.98 3.19 -15.96
N PHE A 256 -6.85 3.45 -16.61
CA PHE A 256 -6.25 2.55 -17.59
C PHE A 256 -4.92 1.93 -17.10
N VAL A 257 -4.57 2.13 -15.83
CA VAL A 257 -3.42 1.50 -15.16
C VAL A 257 -3.91 0.24 -14.47
N ASN A 258 -3.55 -0.94 -14.98
CA ASN A 258 -4.03 -2.21 -14.44
C ASN A 258 -2.94 -3.29 -14.49
N GLY A 259 -2.81 -4.08 -13.44
CA GLY A 259 -1.82 -5.15 -13.33
C GLY A 259 -0.37 -4.65 -13.19
N GLN A 260 -0.16 -3.38 -12.85
CA GLN A 260 1.17 -2.79 -12.77
C GLN A 260 1.78 -2.93 -11.38
N ASN A 261 3.11 -3.01 -11.35
CA ASN A 261 3.93 -2.89 -10.16
C ASN A 261 4.67 -1.54 -10.20
N ILE A 262 4.16 -0.56 -9.47
CA ILE A 262 4.74 0.79 -9.43
C ILE A 262 5.75 0.85 -8.27
N ARG A 263 7.01 1.08 -8.60
CA ARG A 263 8.08 1.22 -7.60
C ARG A 263 8.17 2.65 -7.10
N VAL A 264 8.33 2.79 -5.79
CA VAL A 264 8.60 4.06 -5.08
C VAL A 264 9.91 3.87 -4.33
N ASP A 265 11.02 3.91 -5.05
CA ASP A 265 12.33 3.43 -4.59
C ASP A 265 13.51 4.36 -4.90
N GLY A 266 13.22 5.56 -5.42
CA GLY A 266 14.28 6.52 -5.78
C GLY A 266 15.23 6.04 -6.89
N GLY A 267 14.82 5.02 -7.67
CA GLY A 267 15.65 4.41 -8.71
C GLY A 267 16.61 3.33 -8.20
N ALA A 268 16.36 2.78 -6.99
CA ALA A 268 17.22 1.73 -6.40
C ALA A 268 17.25 0.42 -7.19
N VAL A 269 16.19 0.14 -7.97
CA VAL A 269 16.08 -1.07 -8.79
C VAL A 269 16.23 -0.72 -10.26
N ASP A 270 17.28 -1.22 -10.87
CA ASP A 270 17.74 -0.92 -12.25
C ASP A 270 17.24 -1.93 -13.30
N ILE A 271 16.02 -2.45 -13.12
CA ILE A 271 15.30 -3.28 -14.11
C ILE A 271 14.12 -2.51 -14.68
N VAL A 272 13.88 -2.70 -15.97
CA VAL A 272 12.73 -2.15 -16.71
C VAL A 272 11.60 -3.15 -16.83
#